data_8f102579aa8dd5c42227b1482daa5854
#
_entry.id   8f102579aa8dd5c42227b1482daa5854
#
_cell.length_a   1.000
_cell.length_b   1.000
_cell.length_c   1.000
_cell.angle_alpha   90.00
_cell.angle_beta   90.00
_cell.angle_gamma   90.00
#
_symmetry.space_group_name_H-M   'P 1'
#
loop_
_entity.id
_entity.type
_entity.pdbx_description
1 polymer ?
#
loop_
_entity_poly.entity_id
_entity_poly.type
_entity_poly.pdbx_seq_one_letter_code
_entity_poly.pdbx_strand_id
1 'polypeptide(L)'
;MIKQAIIPLAGLGTRLLPLTSVIPKELLPINGKPNVEYILDECIDAGINQFIFIISKNKQNIKKYFFNDKFYKKIIKKKSDQRIINEFKKIKKYQKMIKFVYQNEPKGTGDAVLKCKKLIQGNFFMMLLPDDLIIKNNCTKEMISLYNKKKSSIIATKTINKNDVSRCCLLYTSDAADEEDS
;
A
#
# COMPACT_ATOMS: atom_id res chain seq x y z
N MET A 1 11.36 -16.91 3.26
CA MET A 1 11.08 -15.93 2.16
C MET A 1 9.90 -15.06 2.57
N ILE A 2 10.01 -13.73 2.45
CA ILE A 2 8.92 -12.80 2.79
C ILE A 2 7.80 -12.96 1.77
N LYS A 3 6.59 -13.28 2.23
CA LYS A 3 5.41 -13.54 1.39
C LYS A 3 4.25 -12.60 1.67
N GLN A 4 4.37 -11.76 2.71
CA GLN A 4 3.30 -10.92 3.20
C GLN A 4 3.69 -9.45 3.20
N ALA A 5 2.76 -8.59 2.79
CA ALA A 5 2.89 -7.14 2.87
C ALA A 5 1.75 -6.50 3.66
N ILE A 6 2.08 -5.49 4.46
CA ILE A 6 1.14 -4.61 5.16
C ILE A 6 1.13 -3.28 4.41
N ILE A 7 -0.06 -2.80 4.05
CA ILE A 7 -0.25 -1.55 3.31
C ILE A 7 -1.22 -0.66 4.11
N PRO A 8 -0.70 0.35 4.81
CA PRO A 8 -1.53 1.32 5.54
C PRO A 8 -2.25 2.26 4.55
N LEU A 9 -3.57 2.18 4.49
CA LEU A 9 -4.44 2.96 3.63
C LEU A 9 -5.41 3.85 4.43
N ALA A 10 -5.30 3.89 5.77
CA ALA A 10 -6.23 4.59 6.65
C ALA A 10 -6.03 6.12 6.69
N GLY A 11 -4.92 6.64 6.15
CA GLY A 11 -4.57 8.06 6.18
C GLY A 11 -5.61 8.96 5.50
N LEU A 12 -5.86 10.15 6.04
CA LEU A 12 -6.96 11.04 5.62
C LEU A 12 -6.77 11.67 4.24
N GLY A 13 -5.53 11.80 3.76
CA GLY A 13 -5.25 12.41 2.44
C GLY A 13 -5.51 13.92 2.38
N THR A 14 -5.32 14.64 3.48
CA THR A 14 -5.66 16.06 3.63
C THR A 14 -5.02 16.99 2.61
N ARG A 15 -3.83 16.63 2.09
CA ARG A 15 -3.13 17.42 1.05
C ARG A 15 -3.88 17.47 -0.29
N LEU A 16 -4.82 16.57 -0.52
CA LEU A 16 -5.60 16.45 -1.77
C LEU A 16 -7.06 16.79 -1.56
N LEU A 17 -7.41 17.50 -0.49
CA LEU A 17 -8.76 18.06 -0.31
C LEU A 17 -9.04 19.13 -1.38
N PRO A 18 -10.31 19.25 -1.86
CA PRO A 18 -11.50 18.53 -1.39
C PRO A 18 -11.70 17.12 -2.00
N LEU A 19 -10.90 16.72 -2.99
CA LEU A 19 -11.08 15.46 -3.74
C LEU A 19 -11.13 14.23 -2.83
N THR A 20 -10.25 14.19 -1.85
CA THR A 20 -10.14 13.05 -0.92
C THR A 20 -11.25 12.97 0.13
N SER A 21 -12.14 13.95 0.17
CA SER A 21 -13.39 13.84 0.95
C SER A 21 -14.35 12.80 0.37
N VAL A 22 -14.23 12.50 -0.94
CA VAL A 22 -15.12 11.60 -1.67
C VAL A 22 -14.38 10.35 -2.16
N ILE A 23 -13.17 10.54 -2.72
CA ILE A 23 -12.39 9.46 -3.32
C ILE A 23 -11.12 9.25 -2.50
N PRO A 24 -10.89 8.05 -1.95
CA PRO A 24 -9.62 7.72 -1.30
C PRO A 24 -8.44 7.97 -2.24
N LYS A 25 -7.37 8.62 -1.76
CA LYS A 25 -6.17 8.93 -2.56
C LYS A 25 -5.57 7.68 -3.23
N GLU A 26 -5.73 6.55 -2.61
CA GLU A 26 -5.24 5.26 -3.07
C GLU A 26 -6.01 4.73 -4.30
N LEU A 27 -7.21 5.26 -4.56
CA LEU A 27 -8.01 4.96 -5.75
C LEU A 27 -7.88 6.01 -6.85
N LEU A 28 -7.15 7.09 -6.63
CA LEU A 28 -6.89 8.08 -7.68
C LEU A 28 -6.10 7.42 -8.81
N PRO A 29 -6.52 7.63 -10.07
CA PRO A 29 -5.87 6.99 -11.20
C PRO A 29 -4.56 7.70 -11.56
N ILE A 30 -3.54 6.90 -11.80
CA ILE A 30 -2.29 7.32 -12.43
C ILE A 30 -2.22 6.57 -13.76
N ASN A 31 -2.24 7.29 -14.87
CA ASN A 31 -2.28 6.70 -16.20
C ASN A 31 -3.38 5.61 -16.37
N GLY A 32 -4.61 5.94 -15.90
CA GLY A 32 -5.78 5.06 -16.01
C GLY A 32 -5.85 3.87 -15.05
N LYS A 33 -4.86 3.68 -14.17
CA LYS A 33 -4.79 2.60 -13.20
C LYS A 33 -4.75 3.17 -11.78
N PRO A 34 -5.58 2.69 -10.83
CA PRO A 34 -5.55 3.15 -9.44
C PRO A 34 -4.18 2.98 -8.79
N ASN A 35 -3.79 3.99 -8.00
CA ASN A 35 -2.50 4.00 -7.30
C ASN A 35 -2.22 2.69 -6.53
N VAL A 36 -3.18 2.20 -5.78
CA VAL A 36 -3.03 0.96 -4.99
C VAL A 36 -2.68 -0.27 -5.83
N GLU A 37 -3.09 -0.32 -7.11
CA GLU A 37 -2.75 -1.45 -7.98
C GLU A 37 -1.28 -1.46 -8.42
N TYR A 38 -0.62 -0.29 -8.51
CA TYR A 38 0.82 -0.25 -8.80
C TYR A 38 1.60 -0.95 -7.69
N ILE A 39 1.24 -0.69 -6.43
CA ILE A 39 1.89 -1.31 -5.27
C ILE A 39 1.62 -2.81 -5.22
N LEU A 40 0.37 -3.23 -5.51
CA LEU A 40 0.04 -4.66 -5.58
C LEU A 40 0.86 -5.37 -6.66
N ASP A 41 0.95 -4.78 -7.86
CA ASP A 41 1.69 -5.39 -8.96
C ASP A 41 3.19 -5.47 -8.63
N GLU A 42 3.80 -4.39 -8.08
CA GLU A 42 5.19 -4.40 -7.62
C GLU A 42 5.46 -5.52 -6.61
N CYS A 43 4.60 -5.65 -5.62
CA CYS A 43 4.71 -6.68 -4.59
C CYS A 43 4.54 -8.10 -5.17
N ILE A 44 3.57 -8.30 -6.06
CA ILE A 44 3.32 -9.60 -6.70
C ILE A 44 4.52 -10.01 -7.55
N ASP A 45 5.11 -9.10 -8.30
CA ASP A 45 6.31 -9.33 -9.09
C ASP A 45 7.54 -9.66 -8.22
N ALA A 46 7.56 -9.14 -6.98
CA ALA A 46 8.57 -9.50 -5.97
C ALA A 46 8.29 -10.84 -5.27
N GLY A 47 7.18 -11.53 -5.59
CA GLY A 47 6.81 -12.82 -5.02
C GLY A 47 5.98 -12.75 -3.74
N ILE A 48 5.45 -11.59 -3.37
CA ILE A 48 4.48 -11.42 -2.29
C ILE A 48 3.10 -11.87 -2.80
N ASN A 49 2.38 -12.62 -1.97
CA ASN A 49 1.07 -13.17 -2.32
C ASN A 49 0.01 -13.02 -1.24
N GLN A 50 0.32 -12.29 -0.17
CA GLN A 50 -0.61 -11.98 0.91
C GLN A 50 -0.51 -10.50 1.27
N PHE A 51 -1.64 -9.81 1.33
CA PHE A 51 -1.73 -8.39 1.62
C PHE A 51 -2.65 -8.13 2.81
N ILE A 52 -2.21 -7.32 3.75
CA ILE A 52 -3.04 -6.79 4.83
C ILE A 52 -3.25 -5.30 4.56
N PHE A 53 -4.44 -4.93 4.14
CA PHE A 53 -4.85 -3.55 3.94
C PHE A 53 -5.44 -2.99 5.22
N ILE A 54 -4.84 -1.91 5.73
CA ILE A 54 -5.35 -1.20 6.90
C ILE A 54 -6.15 -0.01 6.40
N ILE A 55 -7.46 -0.04 6.61
CA ILE A 55 -8.38 1.02 6.19
C ILE A 55 -9.13 1.61 7.38
N SER A 56 -9.64 2.84 7.23
CA SER A 56 -10.62 3.40 8.15
C SER A 56 -12.05 3.09 7.70
N LYS A 57 -13.04 3.27 8.59
CA LYS A 57 -14.46 3.12 8.24
C LYS A 57 -14.87 4.02 7.06
N ASN A 58 -14.28 5.20 6.95
CA ASN A 58 -14.59 6.16 5.89
C ASN A 58 -14.02 5.75 4.52
N LYS A 59 -13.11 4.76 4.46
CA LYS A 59 -12.48 4.29 3.22
C LYS A 59 -13.04 2.97 2.70
N GLN A 60 -14.32 2.68 2.96
CA GLN A 60 -15.00 1.49 2.43
C GLN A 60 -14.97 1.40 0.90
N ASN A 61 -14.77 2.52 0.19
CA ASN A 61 -14.64 2.53 -1.26
C ASN A 61 -13.44 1.70 -1.74
N ILE A 62 -12.34 1.63 -0.97
CA ILE A 62 -11.21 0.74 -1.26
C ILE A 62 -11.66 -0.73 -1.22
N LYS A 63 -12.42 -1.11 -0.20
CA LYS A 63 -12.96 -2.47 -0.11
C LYS A 63 -13.96 -2.76 -1.24
N LYS A 64 -14.86 -1.80 -1.55
CA LYS A 64 -15.81 -1.93 -2.64
C LYS A 64 -15.11 -2.08 -4.00
N TYR A 65 -14.00 -1.39 -4.22
CA TYR A 65 -13.22 -1.51 -5.44
C TYR A 65 -12.83 -2.97 -5.74
N PHE A 66 -12.30 -3.68 -4.77
CA PHE A 66 -11.87 -5.06 -4.94
C PHE A 66 -13.01 -6.08 -4.84
N PHE A 67 -14.09 -5.82 -4.10
CA PHE A 67 -15.08 -6.82 -3.71
C PHE A 67 -16.50 -6.59 -4.27
N ASN A 68 -16.67 -5.70 -5.24
CA ASN A 68 -17.98 -5.44 -5.85
C ASN A 68 -18.28 -6.39 -7.03
N ASP A 69 -18.28 -7.68 -6.78
CA ASP A 69 -18.50 -8.71 -7.81
C ASP A 69 -19.85 -8.58 -8.53
N LYS A 70 -20.89 -8.15 -7.80
CA LYS A 70 -22.25 -8.04 -8.38
C LYS A 70 -22.28 -7.04 -9.54
N PHE A 71 -21.59 -5.91 -9.39
CA PHE A 71 -21.51 -4.88 -10.42
C PHE A 71 -20.82 -5.42 -11.68
N TYR A 72 -19.64 -6.00 -11.55
CA TYR A 72 -18.89 -6.57 -12.69
C TYR A 72 -19.67 -7.66 -13.39
N LYS A 73 -20.26 -8.61 -12.66
CA LYS A 73 -21.06 -9.70 -13.24
C LYS A 73 -22.26 -9.16 -14.02
N LYS A 74 -22.92 -8.10 -13.54
CA LYS A 74 -24.03 -7.47 -14.24
C LYS A 74 -23.60 -6.84 -15.56
N ILE A 75 -22.45 -6.17 -15.59
CA ILE A 75 -21.92 -5.53 -16.81
C ILE A 75 -21.46 -6.58 -17.82
N ILE A 76 -20.70 -7.59 -17.39
CA ILE A 76 -20.20 -8.66 -18.25
C ILE A 76 -21.34 -9.43 -18.92
N LYS A 77 -22.45 -9.67 -18.21
CA LYS A 77 -23.64 -10.30 -18.80
C LYS A 77 -24.29 -9.45 -19.89
N LYS A 78 -24.20 -8.11 -19.80
CA LYS A 78 -24.79 -7.19 -20.78
C LYS A 78 -23.88 -6.89 -21.96
N LYS A 79 -22.57 -6.85 -21.73
CA LYS A 79 -21.56 -6.49 -22.71
C LYS A 79 -20.43 -7.53 -22.65
N SER A 80 -20.28 -8.32 -23.69
CA SER A 80 -19.18 -9.29 -23.82
C SER A 80 -17.87 -8.59 -24.22
N ASP A 81 -17.48 -7.55 -23.48
CA ASP A 81 -16.24 -6.79 -23.69
C ASP A 81 -15.07 -7.53 -23.03
N GLN A 82 -14.14 -8.00 -23.84
CA GLN A 82 -12.98 -8.77 -23.37
C GLN A 82 -12.08 -7.98 -22.42
N ARG A 83 -11.99 -6.67 -22.60
CA ARG A 83 -11.23 -5.78 -21.69
C ARG A 83 -11.85 -5.80 -20.28
N ILE A 84 -13.18 -5.65 -20.19
CA ILE A 84 -13.89 -5.66 -18.89
C ILE A 84 -13.75 -7.03 -18.22
N ILE A 85 -13.81 -8.10 -18.99
CA ILE A 85 -13.60 -9.47 -18.48
C ILE A 85 -12.20 -9.64 -17.92
N ASN A 86 -11.18 -9.15 -18.60
CA ASN A 86 -9.80 -9.26 -18.17
C ASN A 86 -9.54 -8.43 -16.89
N GLU A 87 -10.08 -7.20 -16.82
CA GLU A 87 -10.00 -6.38 -15.60
C GLU A 87 -10.69 -7.08 -14.41
N PHE A 88 -11.86 -7.67 -14.63
CA PHE A 88 -12.53 -8.43 -13.58
C PHE A 88 -11.71 -9.65 -13.11
N LYS A 89 -11.08 -10.39 -14.03
CA LYS A 89 -10.19 -11.51 -13.68
C LYS A 89 -9.01 -11.02 -12.83
N LYS A 90 -8.42 -9.87 -13.18
CA LYS A 90 -7.33 -9.25 -12.43
C LYS A 90 -7.77 -8.89 -11.01
N ILE A 91 -8.90 -8.21 -10.87
CA ILE A 91 -9.48 -7.87 -9.56
C ILE A 91 -9.75 -9.14 -8.73
N LYS A 92 -10.26 -10.20 -9.35
CA LYS A 92 -10.48 -11.48 -8.65
C LYS A 92 -9.19 -12.13 -8.16
N LYS A 93 -8.08 -11.96 -8.87
CA LYS A 93 -6.76 -12.39 -8.41
C LYS A 93 -6.35 -11.63 -7.14
N TYR A 94 -6.43 -10.30 -7.15
CA TYR A 94 -6.11 -9.48 -5.97
C TYR A 94 -7.01 -9.81 -4.78
N GLN A 95 -8.32 -9.99 -5.01
CA GLN A 95 -9.31 -10.29 -3.98
C GLN A 95 -8.93 -11.51 -3.13
N LYS A 96 -8.33 -12.53 -3.75
CA LYS A 96 -7.89 -13.76 -3.06
C LYS A 96 -6.69 -13.54 -2.14
N MET A 97 -5.94 -12.44 -2.36
CA MET A 97 -4.69 -12.15 -1.67
C MET A 97 -4.86 -11.11 -0.56
N ILE A 98 -5.97 -10.34 -0.54
CA ILE A 98 -6.18 -9.18 0.33
C ILE A 98 -7.02 -9.55 1.56
N LYS A 99 -6.52 -9.18 2.73
CA LYS A 99 -7.27 -9.14 3.99
C LYS A 99 -7.37 -7.70 4.48
N PHE A 100 -8.47 -7.34 5.16
CA PHE A 100 -8.68 -6.00 5.69
C PHE A 100 -8.60 -5.97 7.21
N VAL A 101 -7.95 -4.92 7.73
CA VAL A 101 -7.93 -4.55 9.14
C VAL A 101 -8.41 -3.10 9.25
N TYR A 102 -9.10 -2.76 10.33
CA TYR A 102 -9.63 -1.42 10.54
C TYR A 102 -8.81 -0.65 11.57
N GLN A 103 -8.36 0.53 11.18
CA GLN A 103 -7.84 1.56 12.08
C GLN A 103 -8.76 2.79 11.97
N ASN A 104 -9.60 3.00 12.96
CA ASN A 104 -10.59 4.08 12.94
C ASN A 104 -10.04 5.40 13.50
N GLU A 105 -9.04 5.32 14.36
CA GLU A 105 -8.35 6.46 14.97
C GLU A 105 -6.94 6.57 14.39
N PRO A 106 -6.49 7.77 13.98
CA PRO A 106 -5.18 7.98 13.36
C PRO A 106 -4.04 8.00 14.41
N LYS A 107 -3.79 6.87 15.07
CA LYS A 107 -2.74 6.69 16.10
C LYS A 107 -1.35 6.37 15.53
N GLY A 108 -1.12 6.72 14.27
CA GLY A 108 0.16 6.52 13.60
C GLY A 108 0.35 5.13 13.00
N THR A 109 1.50 4.96 12.33
CA THR A 109 1.84 3.75 11.56
C THR A 109 2.12 2.55 12.47
N GLY A 110 2.72 2.77 13.64
CA GLY A 110 2.99 1.71 14.61
C GLY A 110 1.72 1.04 15.11
N ASP A 111 0.68 1.81 15.48
CA ASP A 111 -0.63 1.28 15.87
C ASP A 111 -1.28 0.50 14.72
N ALA A 112 -1.16 1.03 13.50
CA ALA A 112 -1.67 0.35 12.30
C ALA A 112 -1.07 -1.06 12.14
N VAL A 113 0.26 -1.17 12.24
CA VAL A 113 0.96 -2.46 12.17
C VAL A 113 0.57 -3.38 13.33
N LEU A 114 0.48 -2.84 14.55
CA LEU A 114 0.09 -3.61 15.74
C LEU A 114 -1.29 -4.26 15.59
N LYS A 115 -2.24 -3.57 14.96
CA LYS A 115 -3.57 -4.12 14.65
C LYS A 115 -3.53 -5.33 13.71
N CYS A 116 -2.46 -5.47 12.93
CA CYS A 116 -2.26 -6.61 12.03
C CYS A 116 -1.67 -7.84 12.72
N LYS A 117 -1.25 -7.76 14.00
CA LYS A 117 -0.51 -8.81 14.72
C LYS A 117 -1.12 -10.21 14.54
N LYS A 118 -2.44 -10.34 14.61
CA LYS A 118 -3.14 -11.63 14.47
C LYS A 118 -3.15 -12.20 13.05
N LEU A 119 -2.85 -11.38 12.04
CA LEU A 119 -2.85 -11.77 10.63
C LEU A 119 -1.44 -11.93 10.06
N ILE A 120 -0.42 -11.45 10.77
CA ILE A 120 0.99 -11.60 10.38
C ILE A 120 1.37 -13.06 10.52
N GLN A 121 1.94 -13.61 9.45
CA GLN A 121 2.42 -14.98 9.38
C GLN A 121 3.95 -14.96 9.31
N GLY A 122 4.59 -15.66 10.24
CA GLY A 122 6.05 -15.66 10.33
C GLY A 122 6.62 -14.42 11.04
N ASN A 123 7.95 -14.27 10.95
CA ASN A 123 8.69 -13.24 11.71
C ASN A 123 8.93 -11.96 10.90
N PHE A 124 8.67 -11.95 9.60
CA PHE A 124 9.02 -10.86 8.69
C PHE A 124 7.89 -10.57 7.71
N PHE A 125 7.68 -9.31 7.44
CA PHE A 125 6.74 -8.81 6.45
C PHE A 125 7.31 -7.55 5.77
N MET A 126 6.80 -7.21 4.61
CA MET A 126 7.05 -5.92 3.99
C MET A 126 6.01 -4.90 4.47
N MET A 127 6.42 -3.65 4.61
CA MET A 127 5.49 -2.53 4.80
C MET A 127 5.72 -1.54 3.66
N LEU A 128 4.67 -1.20 2.94
CA LEU A 128 4.73 -0.24 1.83
C LEU A 128 3.74 0.90 2.07
N LEU A 129 4.22 2.11 1.85
CA LEU A 129 3.39 3.31 1.89
C LEU A 129 2.79 3.57 0.51
N PRO A 130 1.48 3.79 0.38
CA PRO A 130 0.80 3.87 -0.92
C PRO A 130 1.10 5.16 -1.70
N ASP A 131 1.73 6.12 -1.10
CA ASP A 131 2.13 7.40 -1.71
C ASP A 131 3.57 7.39 -2.24
N ASP A 132 4.34 6.36 -1.98
CA ASP A 132 5.72 6.21 -2.46
C ASP A 132 5.78 5.19 -3.62
N LEU A 133 5.47 5.67 -4.84
CA LEU A 133 5.54 4.84 -6.04
C LEU A 133 6.92 4.88 -6.67
N ILE A 134 7.49 3.70 -6.91
CA ILE A 134 8.76 3.54 -7.63
C ILE A 134 8.46 2.92 -9.00
N ILE A 135 8.63 3.72 -10.07
CA ILE A 135 8.12 3.36 -11.39
C ILE A 135 9.14 2.58 -12.22
N LYS A 136 10.43 2.87 -12.06
CA LYS A 136 11.47 2.30 -12.95
C LYS A 136 12.02 0.95 -12.50
N ASN A 137 12.13 0.74 -11.18
CA ASN A 137 12.70 -0.47 -10.58
C ASN A 137 11.71 -1.08 -9.62
N ASN A 138 11.82 -2.39 -9.36
CA ASN A 138 11.02 -3.04 -8.33
C ASN A 138 11.79 -2.98 -6.99
N CYS A 139 11.57 -1.91 -6.21
CA CYS A 139 12.21 -1.70 -4.92
C CYS A 139 11.90 -2.83 -3.92
N THR A 140 10.67 -3.34 -3.92
CA THR A 140 10.26 -4.47 -3.07
C THR A 140 11.12 -5.70 -3.35
N LYS A 141 11.42 -5.99 -4.61
CA LYS A 141 12.28 -7.12 -5.00
C LYS A 141 13.72 -6.91 -4.55
N GLU A 142 14.24 -5.70 -4.68
CA GLU A 142 15.59 -5.34 -4.22
C GLU A 142 15.70 -5.47 -2.69
N MET A 143 14.72 -4.96 -1.94
CA MET A 143 14.67 -5.08 -0.48
C MET A 143 14.61 -6.54 -0.02
N ILE A 144 13.79 -7.38 -0.66
CA ILE A 144 13.72 -8.81 -0.37
C ILE A 144 15.07 -9.50 -0.66
N SER A 145 15.73 -9.15 -1.76
CA SER A 145 17.05 -9.67 -2.10
C SER A 145 18.08 -9.29 -1.04
N LEU A 146 18.11 -8.03 -0.63
CA LEU A 146 19.00 -7.54 0.41
C LEU A 146 18.73 -8.20 1.77
N TYR A 147 17.45 -8.33 2.15
CA TYR A 147 17.07 -9.07 3.36
C TYR A 147 17.59 -10.51 3.34
N ASN A 148 17.49 -11.22 2.21
CA ASN A 148 17.96 -12.60 2.11
C ASN A 148 19.47 -12.71 2.37
N LYS A 149 20.25 -11.67 2.02
CA LYS A 149 21.69 -11.59 2.26
C LYS A 149 22.03 -11.18 3.70
N LYS A 150 21.36 -10.15 4.22
CA LYS A 150 21.73 -9.50 5.50
C LYS A 150 20.97 -10.04 6.70
N LYS A 151 19.78 -10.60 6.53
CA LYS A 151 18.88 -11.11 7.59
C LYS A 151 18.54 -10.09 8.69
N SER A 152 18.54 -8.81 8.34
CA SER A 152 18.22 -7.67 9.21
C SER A 152 17.05 -6.85 8.67
N SER A 153 16.47 -5.98 9.47
CA SER A 153 15.47 -5.02 9.01
C SER A 153 16.07 -4.11 7.94
N ILE A 154 15.33 -3.84 6.88
CA ILE A 154 15.74 -3.01 5.75
C ILE A 154 14.76 -1.86 5.61
N ILE A 155 15.28 -0.65 5.43
CA ILE A 155 14.50 0.56 5.14
C ILE A 155 14.97 1.12 3.80
N ALA A 156 14.03 1.37 2.89
CA ALA A 156 14.30 2.10 1.66
C ALA A 156 14.24 3.60 1.94
N THR A 157 15.29 4.31 1.55
CA THR A 157 15.40 5.76 1.71
C THR A 157 15.76 6.42 0.39
N LYS A 158 15.47 7.71 0.28
CA LYS A 158 15.82 8.54 -0.86
C LYS A 158 16.41 9.86 -0.39
N THR A 159 17.52 10.26 -0.98
CA THR A 159 18.06 11.61 -0.80
C THR A 159 17.14 12.62 -1.48
N ILE A 160 16.77 13.68 -0.78
CA ILE A 160 15.92 14.76 -1.27
C ILE A 160 16.58 16.12 -1.09
N ASN A 161 16.12 17.12 -1.84
CA ASN A 161 16.58 18.50 -1.69
C ASN A 161 16.03 19.12 -0.38
N LYS A 162 16.79 20.04 0.22
CA LYS A 162 16.37 20.75 1.44
C LYS A 162 14.98 21.39 1.34
N ASN A 163 14.61 21.91 0.17
CA ASN A 163 13.31 22.54 -0.07
C ASN A 163 12.11 21.59 0.02
N ASP A 164 12.33 20.28 -0.12
CA ASP A 164 11.28 19.25 -0.09
C ASP A 164 11.13 18.56 1.27
N VAL A 165 12.02 18.88 2.24
CA VAL A 165 12.08 18.26 3.57
C VAL A 165 10.75 18.33 4.32
N SER A 166 10.06 19.47 4.27
CA SER A 166 8.76 19.67 4.96
C SER A 166 7.64 18.76 4.44
N ARG A 167 7.83 18.14 3.27
CA ARG A 167 6.84 17.26 2.63
C ARG A 167 7.10 15.77 2.85
N CYS A 168 8.25 15.42 3.44
CA CYS A 168 8.71 14.05 3.56
C CYS A 168 8.77 13.61 5.02
N CYS A 169 8.68 12.30 5.25
CA CYS A 169 9.07 11.70 6.51
C CYS A 169 10.60 11.59 6.53
N LEU A 170 11.23 12.15 7.55
CA LEU A 170 12.67 12.14 7.70
C LEU A 170 13.12 10.96 8.56
N LEU A 171 14.23 10.34 8.19
CA LEU A 171 14.88 9.31 9.01
C LEU A 171 15.63 9.94 10.17
N TYR A 172 16.27 11.09 9.90
CA TYR A 172 16.94 11.94 10.91
C TYR A 172 16.48 13.39 10.77
N THR A 173 16.40 14.07 11.90
CA THR A 173 16.33 15.53 11.97
C THR A 173 17.62 16.04 12.61
N SER A 174 17.99 17.29 12.37
CA SER A 174 19.18 17.93 13.00
C SER A 174 19.13 17.82 14.52
N ASP A 175 17.94 17.92 15.11
CA ASP A 175 17.72 17.89 16.55
C ASP A 175 17.96 16.50 17.16
N ALA A 176 17.76 15.43 16.38
CA ALA A 176 18.02 14.06 16.83
C ALA A 176 19.52 13.70 16.78
N ALA A 177 20.32 14.39 15.96
CA ALA A 177 21.76 14.20 15.90
C ALA A 177 22.48 14.87 17.08
N ASP A 178 21.91 15.94 17.64
CA ASP A 178 22.49 16.67 18.78
C ASP A 178 22.23 15.98 20.12
N GLU A 179 21.27 15.03 20.20
CA GLU A 179 20.97 14.26 21.41
C GLU A 179 21.89 13.05 21.63
N GLU A 180 22.58 12.57 20.59
CA GLU A 180 23.51 11.43 20.70
C GLU A 180 24.94 11.84 21.16
N ASP A 181 25.28 13.12 21.12
CA ASP A 181 26.60 13.64 21.50
C ASP A 181 26.65 14.34 22.89
N SER A 182 25.64 14.15 23.74
CA SER A 182 25.61 14.77 25.11
C SER A 182 25.69 13.76 26.24
#